data_743e09a02cd4b7f30217684318664ddd
#
_entry.id   743e09a02cd4b7f30217684318664ddd
#
_cell.length_a   1.000
_cell.length_b   1.000
_cell.length_c   1.000
_cell.angle_alpha   90.00
_cell.angle_beta   90.00
_cell.angle_gamma   90.00
#
_symmetry.space_group_name_H-M   'P 1'
#
loop_
_entity.id
_entity.type
_entity.pdbx_description
1 polymer ?
#
loop_
_entity_poly.entity_id
_entity_poly.type
_entity_poly.pdbx_seq_one_letter_code
_entity_poly.pdbx_strand_id
1 'polypeptide(L)'
;MYFDPISAGIGLIGSTIGAIGKERARRKQHEQQLKQTRLQNQQMMAKYQQQLKIRDAQIKRSDAAYNLKKVQYDIASLNLDKQASMAYLAEEAQLNEIFKSAKFTQQSDNIAREKTAGKRAARNVSGNTAARGAALDMADYGRKEAACVENLFGQTFASDLRREKINWDYNSQKLAAWASVSQPPIRTELPRAPIQLDAPAYQGGGMFAMDMLGGAVSAFGAGYAGGQQNRALKMRNPTA
;
A
#
# COMPACT_ATOMS: atom_id res chain seq x y z
N MET A 1 -16.15 32.36 -85.93
CA MET A 1 -16.19 32.20 -84.44
C MET A 1 -15.11 33.14 -83.92
N TYR A 2 -15.53 34.29 -83.36
CA TYR A 2 -14.61 35.21 -82.70
C TYR A 2 -14.46 34.73 -81.25
N PHE A 3 -13.31 34.28 -80.88
CA PHE A 3 -12.92 33.96 -79.54
C PHE A 3 -12.44 35.28 -78.95
N ASP A 4 -13.09 35.76 -77.87
CA ASP A 4 -12.65 36.96 -77.17
C ASP A 4 -11.59 36.57 -76.15
N PRO A 5 -10.29 36.69 -76.45
CA PRO A 5 -9.20 36.18 -75.61
C PRO A 5 -9.00 36.98 -74.31
N ILE A 6 -9.63 38.15 -74.23
CA ILE A 6 -9.44 39.04 -73.05
C ILE A 6 -10.31 38.57 -71.89
N SER A 7 -11.53 38.13 -72.14
CA SER A 7 -12.41 37.65 -71.08
C SER A 7 -11.97 36.29 -70.49
N ALA A 8 -11.36 35.44 -71.29
CA ALA A 8 -10.79 34.17 -70.83
C ALA A 8 -9.52 34.36 -69.95
N GLY A 9 -8.71 35.38 -70.24
CA GLY A 9 -7.50 35.70 -69.49
C GLY A 9 -7.79 36.23 -68.05
N ILE A 10 -8.83 37.05 -67.90
CA ILE A 10 -9.20 37.62 -66.61
C ILE A 10 -9.79 36.52 -65.68
N GLY A 11 -10.55 35.56 -66.22
CA GLY A 11 -11.09 34.46 -65.48
C GLY A 11 -10.02 33.49 -64.93
N LEU A 12 -8.97 33.24 -65.72
CA LEU A 12 -7.84 32.39 -65.33
C LEU A 12 -6.97 33.03 -64.23
N ILE A 13 -6.71 34.34 -64.32
CA ILE A 13 -5.93 35.06 -63.32
C ILE A 13 -6.71 35.12 -61.99
N GLY A 14 -8.00 35.35 -61.98
CA GLY A 14 -8.86 35.39 -60.80
C GLY A 14 -8.92 34.02 -60.10
N SER A 15 -9.01 32.93 -60.86
CA SER A 15 -9.06 31.57 -60.29
C SER A 15 -7.72 31.14 -59.66
N THR A 16 -6.58 31.48 -60.26
CA THR A 16 -5.25 31.18 -59.72
C THR A 16 -4.94 31.96 -58.45
N ILE A 17 -5.33 33.25 -58.35
CA ILE A 17 -5.16 34.04 -57.15
C ILE A 17 -6.03 33.51 -55.99
N GLY A 18 -7.28 33.08 -56.29
CA GLY A 18 -8.17 32.44 -55.34
C GLY A 18 -7.64 31.11 -54.83
N ALA A 19 -7.06 30.26 -55.70
CA ALA A 19 -6.46 28.98 -55.33
C ALA A 19 -5.23 29.14 -54.44
N ILE A 20 -4.36 30.13 -54.75
CA ILE A 20 -3.18 30.46 -53.90
C ILE A 20 -3.59 30.97 -52.50
N GLY A 21 -4.64 31.78 -52.44
CA GLY A 21 -5.20 32.27 -51.17
C GLY A 21 -5.72 31.14 -50.28
N LYS A 22 -6.49 30.23 -50.84
CA LYS A 22 -6.99 29.01 -50.16
C LYS A 22 -5.87 28.09 -49.70
N GLU A 23 -4.84 27.90 -50.49
CA GLU A 23 -3.68 27.07 -50.12
C GLU A 23 -2.91 27.67 -48.94
N ARG A 24 -2.69 28.98 -48.91
CA ARG A 24 -2.07 29.67 -47.77
C ARG A 24 -2.91 29.55 -46.51
N ALA A 25 -4.22 29.62 -46.59
CA ALA A 25 -5.13 29.45 -45.48
C ALA A 25 -5.05 28.01 -44.96
N ARG A 26 -5.05 26.98 -45.82
CA ARG A 26 -4.91 25.57 -45.45
C ARG A 26 -3.56 25.28 -44.78
N ARG A 27 -2.46 25.86 -45.29
CA ARG A 27 -1.12 25.72 -44.62
C ARG A 27 -1.14 26.32 -43.20
N LYS A 28 -1.70 27.51 -43.02
CA LYS A 28 -1.82 28.14 -41.68
C LYS A 28 -2.67 27.29 -40.73
N GLN A 29 -3.78 26.74 -41.21
CA GLN A 29 -4.62 25.84 -40.40
C GLN A 29 -3.86 24.57 -40.00
N HIS A 30 -3.16 23.96 -40.94
CA HIS A 30 -2.33 22.77 -40.66
C HIS A 30 -1.22 23.07 -39.65
N GLU A 31 -0.52 24.20 -39.78
CA GLU A 31 0.49 24.63 -38.82
C GLU A 31 -0.11 24.85 -37.42
N GLN A 32 -1.32 25.42 -37.33
CA GLN A 32 -2.02 25.58 -36.06
C GLN A 32 -2.41 24.24 -35.44
N GLN A 33 -2.92 23.30 -36.25
CA GLN A 33 -3.23 21.95 -35.82
C GLN A 33 -1.97 21.20 -35.33
N LEU A 34 -0.85 21.30 -36.06
CA LEU A 34 0.42 20.74 -35.65
C LEU A 34 0.90 21.29 -34.29
N LYS A 35 0.80 22.62 -34.10
CA LYS A 35 1.14 23.26 -32.83
C LYS A 35 0.25 22.77 -31.69
N GLN A 36 -1.06 22.66 -31.91
CA GLN A 36 -2.01 22.14 -30.93
C GLN A 36 -1.72 20.67 -30.57
N THR A 37 -1.49 19.81 -31.56
CA THR A 37 -1.13 18.39 -31.33
C THR A 37 0.16 18.25 -30.55
N ARG A 38 1.19 19.04 -30.89
CA ARG A 38 2.45 19.07 -30.11
C ARG A 38 2.24 19.51 -28.67
N LEU A 39 1.46 20.57 -28.46
CA LEU A 39 1.14 21.07 -27.11
C LEU A 39 0.37 20.03 -26.30
N GLN A 40 -0.62 19.37 -26.90
CA GLN A 40 -1.38 18.31 -26.26
C GLN A 40 -0.48 17.12 -25.88
N ASN A 41 0.39 16.68 -26.79
CA ASN A 41 1.36 15.62 -26.52
C ASN A 41 2.33 15.98 -25.39
N GLN A 42 2.83 17.22 -25.36
CA GLN A 42 3.66 17.73 -24.28
C GLN A 42 2.91 17.74 -22.93
N GLN A 43 1.66 18.19 -22.92
CA GLN A 43 0.83 18.19 -21.70
C GLN A 43 0.54 16.77 -21.22
N MET A 44 0.24 15.82 -22.11
CA MET A 44 0.05 14.43 -21.74
C MET A 44 1.32 13.81 -21.15
N MET A 45 2.48 14.08 -21.74
CA MET A 45 3.76 13.61 -21.21
C MET A 45 4.10 14.24 -19.86
N ALA A 46 3.84 15.54 -19.69
CA ALA A 46 4.06 16.22 -18.39
C ALA A 46 3.16 15.63 -17.29
N LYS A 47 1.87 15.39 -17.57
CA LYS A 47 0.95 14.74 -16.64
C LYS A 47 1.41 13.31 -16.30
N TYR A 48 1.85 12.54 -17.27
CA TYR A 48 2.38 11.20 -17.05
C TYR A 48 3.62 11.22 -16.15
N GLN A 49 4.57 12.10 -16.41
CA GLN A 49 5.76 12.28 -15.56
C GLN A 49 5.39 12.71 -14.13
N GLN A 50 4.38 13.57 -13.99
CA GLN A 50 3.88 13.97 -12.67
C GLN A 50 3.27 12.78 -11.93
N GLN A 51 2.46 11.96 -12.61
CA GLN A 51 1.88 10.74 -12.02
C GLN A 51 2.96 9.74 -11.59
N LEU A 52 4.03 9.57 -12.38
CA LEU A 52 5.18 8.75 -12.01
C LEU A 52 5.86 9.27 -10.74
N LYS A 53 6.12 10.58 -10.64
CA LYS A 53 6.72 11.20 -9.43
C LYS A 53 5.85 11.02 -8.20
N ILE A 54 4.53 11.19 -8.34
CA ILE A 54 3.57 10.98 -7.24
C ILE A 54 3.61 9.52 -6.79
N ARG A 55 3.55 8.58 -7.73
CA ARG A 55 3.63 7.15 -7.44
C ARG A 55 4.94 6.78 -6.73
N ASP A 56 6.07 7.25 -7.22
CA ASP A 56 7.36 6.98 -6.59
C ASP A 56 7.46 7.56 -5.18
N ALA A 57 6.89 8.75 -4.95
CA ALA A 57 6.79 9.34 -3.63
C ALA A 57 5.86 8.51 -2.70
N GLN A 58 4.75 7.97 -3.21
CA GLN A 58 3.87 7.08 -2.46
C GLN A 58 4.56 5.77 -2.09
N ILE A 59 5.29 5.14 -3.03
CA ILE A 59 6.06 3.92 -2.77
C ILE A 59 7.10 4.18 -1.67
N LYS A 60 7.90 5.24 -1.80
CA LYS A 60 8.89 5.60 -0.77
C LYS A 60 8.28 5.81 0.61
N ARG A 61 7.11 6.47 0.69
CA ARG A 61 6.39 6.69 1.95
C ARG A 61 5.88 5.36 2.54
N SER A 62 5.31 4.48 1.71
CA SER A 62 4.81 3.18 2.16
C SER A 62 5.94 2.26 2.61
N ASP A 63 7.08 2.26 1.91
CA ASP A 63 8.26 1.49 2.30
C ASP A 63 8.87 2.03 3.61
N ALA A 64 8.95 3.35 3.78
CA ALA A 64 9.40 3.97 5.04
C ALA A 64 8.46 3.63 6.21
N ALA A 65 7.14 3.69 6.01
CA ALA A 65 6.15 3.31 7.02
C ALA A 65 6.25 1.82 7.38
N TYR A 66 6.46 0.96 6.41
CA TYR A 66 6.67 -0.47 6.63
C TYR A 66 7.96 -0.76 7.41
N ASN A 67 9.06 -0.10 7.06
CA ASN A 67 10.32 -0.23 7.80
C ASN A 67 10.19 0.27 9.24
N LEU A 68 9.45 1.36 9.47
CA LEU A 68 9.17 1.85 10.83
C LEU A 68 8.39 0.80 11.64
N LYS A 69 7.36 0.17 11.04
CA LYS A 69 6.62 -0.91 11.68
C LYS A 69 7.51 -2.10 12.04
N LYS A 70 8.47 -2.47 11.17
CA LYS A 70 9.46 -3.52 11.48
C LYS A 70 10.29 -3.17 12.71
N VAL A 71 10.83 -1.96 12.78
CA VAL A 71 11.60 -1.50 13.94
C VAL A 71 10.74 -1.50 15.21
N GLN A 72 9.47 -1.06 15.11
CA GLN A 72 8.53 -1.11 16.24
C GLN A 72 8.27 -2.56 16.70
N TYR A 73 8.12 -3.50 15.77
CA TYR A 73 7.99 -4.91 16.07
C TYR A 73 9.22 -5.46 16.79
N ASP A 74 10.42 -5.15 16.31
CA ASP A 74 11.67 -5.62 16.91
C ASP A 74 11.81 -5.12 18.36
N ILE A 75 11.49 -3.83 18.59
CA ILE A 75 11.48 -3.25 19.94
C ILE A 75 10.41 -3.90 20.83
N ALA A 76 9.20 -4.09 20.29
CA ALA A 76 8.11 -4.75 21.01
C ALA A 76 8.48 -6.19 21.37
N SER A 77 9.06 -6.96 20.44
CA SER A 77 9.52 -8.33 20.66
C SER A 77 10.57 -8.39 21.78
N LEU A 78 11.58 -7.51 21.73
CA LEU A 78 12.61 -7.44 22.77
C LEU A 78 12.01 -7.09 24.16
N ASN A 79 11.04 -6.19 24.21
CA ASN A 79 10.35 -5.83 25.46
C ASN A 79 9.53 -7.01 26.00
N LEU A 80 8.81 -7.74 25.11
CA LEU A 80 8.07 -8.94 25.49
C LEU A 80 8.99 -10.04 26.00
N ASP A 81 10.13 -10.27 25.35
CA ASP A 81 11.14 -11.24 25.80
C ASP A 81 11.65 -10.90 27.21
N LYS A 82 11.93 -9.62 27.48
CA LYS A 82 12.34 -9.14 28.82
C LYS A 82 11.23 -9.30 29.85
N GLN A 83 9.99 -8.94 29.49
CA GLN A 83 8.84 -9.06 30.40
C GLN A 83 8.58 -10.54 30.78
N ALA A 84 8.58 -11.42 29.79
CA ALA A 84 8.44 -12.85 30.04
C ALA A 84 9.57 -13.41 30.91
N SER A 85 10.82 -13.06 30.63
CA SER A 85 11.98 -13.44 31.42
C SER A 85 11.86 -12.96 32.88
N MET A 86 11.49 -11.71 33.11
CA MET A 86 11.29 -11.17 34.46
C MET A 86 10.13 -11.86 35.18
N ALA A 87 9.03 -12.18 34.48
CA ALA A 87 7.90 -12.90 35.05
C ALA A 87 8.28 -14.33 35.46
N TYR A 88 9.07 -15.04 34.66
CA TYR A 88 9.60 -16.35 35.01
C TYR A 88 10.54 -16.29 36.20
N LEU A 89 11.45 -15.31 36.26
CA LEU A 89 12.35 -15.14 37.41
C LEU A 89 11.58 -14.80 38.69
N ALA A 90 10.54 -13.98 38.61
CA ALA A 90 9.70 -13.67 39.76
C ALA A 90 8.95 -14.90 40.28
N GLU A 91 8.42 -15.74 39.38
CA GLU A 91 7.75 -17.00 39.74
C GLU A 91 8.73 -17.98 40.37
N GLU A 92 9.95 -18.09 39.83
CA GLU A 92 10.99 -18.93 40.41
C GLU A 92 11.41 -18.46 41.80
N ALA A 93 11.57 -17.15 42.00
CA ALA A 93 11.88 -16.57 43.30
C ALA A 93 10.77 -16.86 44.34
N GLN A 94 9.50 -16.73 43.91
CA GLN A 94 8.35 -17.03 44.76
C GLN A 94 8.31 -18.52 45.15
N LEU A 95 8.55 -19.42 44.18
CA LEU A 95 8.59 -20.83 44.44
C LEU A 95 9.73 -21.22 45.40
N ASN A 96 10.92 -20.63 45.22
CA ASN A 96 12.07 -20.83 46.12
C ASN A 96 11.75 -20.33 47.56
N GLU A 97 11.00 -19.22 47.70
CA GLU A 97 10.59 -18.74 49.02
C GLU A 97 9.61 -19.70 49.71
N ILE A 98 8.65 -20.27 48.94
CA ILE A 98 7.72 -21.29 49.42
C ILE A 98 8.49 -22.53 49.94
N PHE A 99 9.46 -23.02 49.17
CA PHE A 99 10.29 -24.17 49.57
C PHE A 99 11.11 -23.85 50.83
N LYS A 100 11.70 -22.66 50.90
CA LYS A 100 12.44 -22.24 52.11
C LYS A 100 11.52 -22.19 53.33
N SER A 101 10.34 -21.59 53.20
CA SER A 101 9.35 -21.53 54.27
C SER A 101 8.90 -22.91 54.76
N ALA A 102 8.61 -23.82 53.83
CA ALA A 102 8.26 -25.20 54.13
C ALA A 102 9.39 -25.93 54.90
N LYS A 103 10.64 -25.73 54.45
CA LYS A 103 11.82 -26.31 55.11
C LYS A 103 11.97 -25.78 56.55
N PHE A 104 11.81 -24.48 56.78
CA PHE A 104 11.86 -23.91 58.11
C PHE A 104 10.71 -24.40 59.02
N THR A 105 9.50 -24.56 58.48
CA THR A 105 8.37 -25.13 59.21
C THR A 105 8.66 -26.56 59.62
N GLN A 106 9.15 -27.42 58.71
CA GLN A 106 9.52 -28.78 59.00
C GLN A 106 10.62 -28.88 60.03
N GLN A 107 11.66 -28.02 59.96
CA GLN A 107 12.72 -27.94 60.94
C GLN A 107 12.20 -27.54 62.35
N SER A 108 11.29 -26.56 62.38
CA SER A 108 10.63 -26.11 63.63
C SER A 108 9.83 -27.23 64.29
N ASP A 109 9.06 -28.00 63.49
CA ASP A 109 8.26 -29.12 63.96
C ASP A 109 9.14 -30.28 64.47
N ASN A 110 10.26 -30.56 63.83
CA ASN A 110 11.26 -31.50 64.33
C ASN A 110 11.85 -31.10 65.66
N ILE A 111 12.24 -29.82 65.83
CA ILE A 111 12.76 -29.28 67.10
C ILE A 111 11.70 -29.38 68.18
N ALA A 112 10.44 -29.05 67.88
CA ALA A 112 9.33 -29.15 68.83
C ALA A 112 9.11 -30.59 69.29
N ARG A 113 9.18 -31.58 68.38
CA ARG A 113 9.09 -33.01 68.68
C ARG A 113 10.23 -33.46 69.60
N GLU A 114 11.50 -33.09 69.29
CA GLU A 114 12.66 -33.39 70.09
C GLU A 114 12.56 -32.80 71.55
N LYS A 115 12.11 -31.52 71.61
CA LYS A 115 11.87 -30.87 72.93
C LYS A 115 10.81 -31.61 73.72
N THR A 116 9.72 -32.08 73.09
CA THR A 116 8.66 -32.84 73.78
C THR A 116 9.16 -34.20 74.27
N ALA A 117 9.94 -34.89 73.45
CA ALA A 117 10.59 -36.13 73.84
C ALA A 117 11.59 -35.94 74.97
N GLY A 118 12.40 -34.88 74.97
CA GLY A 118 13.33 -34.50 76.06
C GLY A 118 12.62 -34.20 77.38
N LYS A 119 11.50 -33.44 77.29
CA LYS A 119 10.66 -33.13 78.48
C LYS A 119 10.08 -34.42 79.12
N ARG A 120 9.67 -35.43 78.34
CA ARG A 120 9.20 -36.72 78.85
C ARG A 120 10.31 -37.49 79.50
N ALA A 121 11.46 -37.56 78.88
CA ALA A 121 12.66 -38.22 79.48
C ALA A 121 13.04 -37.56 80.82
N ALA A 122 13.07 -36.23 80.94
CA ALA A 122 13.39 -35.51 82.11
C ALA A 122 12.36 -35.72 83.25
N ARG A 123 11.13 -36.09 82.95
CA ARG A 123 10.08 -36.41 83.93
C ARG A 123 10.05 -37.85 84.36
N ASN A 124 11.02 -38.68 83.91
CA ASN A 124 11.11 -40.12 84.16
C ASN A 124 9.81 -40.89 83.78
N VAL A 125 9.08 -40.43 82.76
CA VAL A 125 7.92 -41.14 82.24
C VAL A 125 8.41 -42.38 81.51
N SER A 126 8.10 -43.54 82.02
CA SER A 126 8.53 -44.84 81.47
C SER A 126 7.34 -45.78 81.20
N GLY A 127 7.57 -46.87 80.49
CA GLY A 127 6.59 -47.89 80.22
C GLY A 127 5.55 -47.51 79.13
N ASN A 128 4.36 -48.08 79.24
CA ASN A 128 3.30 -47.96 78.24
C ASN A 128 2.84 -46.50 78.02
N THR A 129 2.93 -45.66 79.07
CA THR A 129 2.51 -44.25 78.99
C THR A 129 3.52 -43.46 78.09
N ALA A 130 4.81 -43.70 78.27
CA ALA A 130 5.85 -43.12 77.43
C ALA A 130 5.72 -43.56 75.96
N ALA A 131 5.46 -44.85 75.71
CA ALA A 131 5.24 -45.39 74.38
C ALA A 131 3.99 -44.80 73.71
N ARG A 132 2.88 -44.65 74.39
CA ARG A 132 1.66 -44.02 73.88
C ARG A 132 1.90 -42.54 73.53
N GLY A 133 2.59 -41.81 74.41
CA GLY A 133 2.94 -40.41 74.16
C GLY A 133 3.83 -40.23 72.95
N ALA A 134 4.85 -41.11 72.79
CA ALA A 134 5.72 -41.08 71.59
C ALA A 134 4.94 -41.41 70.30
N ALA A 135 3.99 -42.37 70.34
CA ALA A 135 3.16 -42.73 69.21
C ALA A 135 2.22 -41.58 68.81
N LEU A 136 1.64 -40.83 69.75
CA LEU A 136 0.83 -39.67 69.48
C LEU A 136 1.62 -38.53 68.83
N ASP A 137 2.81 -38.22 69.35
CA ASP A 137 3.68 -37.19 68.77
C ASP A 137 4.13 -37.57 67.36
N MET A 138 4.42 -38.86 67.10
CA MET A 138 4.76 -39.36 65.76
C MET A 138 3.58 -39.20 64.80
N ALA A 139 2.37 -39.52 65.29
CA ALA A 139 1.13 -39.34 64.49
C ALA A 139 0.83 -37.87 64.17
N ASP A 140 1.04 -36.97 65.18
CA ASP A 140 0.88 -35.52 64.96
C ASP A 140 1.91 -34.94 63.97
N TYR A 141 3.17 -35.38 64.13
CA TYR A 141 4.26 -35.03 63.20
C TYR A 141 3.94 -35.50 61.77
N GLY A 142 3.53 -36.77 61.59
CA GLY A 142 3.17 -37.32 60.30
C GLY A 142 1.99 -36.57 59.66
N ARG A 143 0.97 -36.15 60.42
CA ARG A 143 -0.13 -35.30 59.92
C ARG A 143 0.38 -33.96 59.42
N LYS A 144 1.25 -33.30 60.17
CA LYS A 144 1.83 -32.00 59.82
C LYS A 144 2.74 -32.12 58.57
N GLU A 145 3.52 -33.17 58.48
CA GLU A 145 4.37 -33.44 57.34
C GLU A 145 3.52 -33.70 56.09
N ALA A 146 2.45 -34.50 56.18
CA ALA A 146 1.53 -34.76 55.09
C ALA A 146 0.85 -33.45 54.61
N ALA A 147 0.38 -32.62 55.53
CA ALA A 147 -0.21 -31.31 55.22
C ALA A 147 0.82 -30.35 54.57
N CYS A 148 2.07 -30.35 55.01
CA CYS A 148 3.15 -29.58 54.39
C CYS A 148 3.43 -30.04 52.97
N VAL A 149 3.52 -31.36 52.71
CA VAL A 149 3.71 -31.92 51.38
C VAL A 149 2.54 -31.62 50.45
N GLU A 150 1.30 -31.77 50.92
CA GLU A 150 0.12 -31.43 50.13
C GLU A 150 0.08 -29.95 49.76
N ASN A 151 0.41 -29.06 50.70
CA ASN A 151 0.49 -27.62 50.43
C ASN A 151 1.61 -27.32 49.39
N LEU A 152 2.79 -27.89 49.53
CA LEU A 152 3.87 -27.75 48.56
C LEU A 152 3.44 -28.22 47.16
N PHE A 153 2.79 -29.39 47.08
CA PHE A 153 2.28 -29.88 45.81
C PHE A 153 1.26 -28.95 45.17
N GLY A 154 0.32 -28.42 45.97
CA GLY A 154 -0.64 -27.42 45.48
C GLY A 154 0.02 -26.13 44.98
N GLN A 155 1.05 -25.67 45.71
CA GLN A 155 1.81 -24.47 45.31
C GLN A 155 2.65 -24.66 44.05
N THR A 156 3.31 -25.83 43.89
CA THR A 156 4.05 -26.17 42.68
C THR A 156 3.12 -26.26 41.47
N PHE A 157 1.98 -26.91 41.59
CA PHE A 157 0.99 -26.99 40.53
C PHE A 157 0.45 -25.60 40.17
N ALA A 158 0.15 -24.76 41.15
CA ALA A 158 -0.27 -23.37 40.88
C ALA A 158 0.83 -22.56 40.19
N SER A 159 2.11 -22.78 40.52
CA SER A 159 3.25 -22.17 39.83
C SER A 159 3.35 -22.61 38.38
N ASP A 160 3.18 -23.89 38.09
CA ASP A 160 3.20 -24.41 36.74
C ASP A 160 2.08 -23.79 35.87
N LEU A 161 0.87 -23.67 36.41
CA LEU A 161 -0.23 -22.98 35.73
C LEU A 161 0.08 -21.51 35.44
N ARG A 162 0.72 -20.79 36.39
CA ARG A 162 1.13 -19.39 36.19
C ARG A 162 2.21 -19.29 35.11
N ARG A 163 3.17 -20.21 35.08
CA ARG A 163 4.20 -20.27 34.01
C ARG A 163 3.59 -20.54 32.65
N GLU A 164 2.62 -21.45 32.56
CA GLU A 164 1.89 -21.73 31.34
C GLU A 164 1.12 -20.47 30.87
N LYS A 165 0.48 -19.75 31.78
CA LYS A 165 -0.18 -18.48 31.46
C LYS A 165 0.81 -17.42 30.94
N ILE A 166 1.98 -17.27 31.57
CA ILE A 166 3.03 -16.35 31.09
C ILE A 166 3.43 -16.70 29.66
N ASN A 167 3.62 -18.00 29.35
CA ASN A 167 3.95 -18.46 28.01
C ASN A 167 2.84 -18.17 27.00
N TRP A 168 1.59 -18.40 27.37
CA TRP A 168 0.44 -18.14 26.52
C TRP A 168 0.28 -16.65 26.24
N ASP A 169 0.35 -15.79 27.25
CA ASP A 169 0.27 -14.34 27.14
C ASP A 169 1.41 -13.79 26.27
N TYR A 170 2.63 -14.28 26.46
CA TYR A 170 3.79 -13.95 25.63
C TYR A 170 3.58 -14.29 24.15
N ASN A 171 3.16 -15.51 23.84
CA ASN A 171 2.95 -15.96 22.48
C ASN A 171 1.80 -15.19 21.80
N SER A 172 0.72 -14.94 22.54
CA SER A 172 -0.43 -14.16 22.04
C SER A 172 -0.03 -12.72 21.67
N GLN A 173 0.71 -12.05 22.56
CA GLN A 173 1.18 -10.68 22.32
C GLN A 173 2.22 -10.62 21.19
N LYS A 174 3.10 -11.59 21.10
CA LYS A 174 4.09 -11.71 20.02
C LYS A 174 3.43 -11.93 18.66
N LEU A 175 2.39 -12.78 18.62
CA LEU A 175 1.60 -13.00 17.43
C LEU A 175 0.83 -11.72 17.00
N ALA A 176 0.23 -11.00 17.95
CA ALA A 176 -0.45 -9.73 17.70
C ALA A 176 0.53 -8.66 17.16
N ALA A 177 1.71 -8.55 17.74
CA ALA A 177 2.76 -7.65 17.27
C ALA A 177 3.22 -8.03 15.85
N TRP A 178 3.41 -9.32 15.58
CA TRP A 178 3.79 -9.82 14.25
C TRP A 178 2.71 -9.54 13.20
N ALA A 179 1.42 -9.70 13.54
CA ALA A 179 0.31 -9.45 12.63
C ALA A 179 0.32 -8.01 12.08
N SER A 180 0.81 -7.04 12.86
CA SER A 180 0.94 -5.64 12.43
C SER A 180 1.97 -5.42 11.30
N VAL A 181 2.92 -6.35 11.12
CA VAL A 181 4.04 -6.27 10.17
C VAL A 181 3.93 -7.33 9.06
N SER A 182 3.04 -8.31 9.21
CA SER A 182 2.93 -9.45 8.29
C SER A 182 2.52 -9.07 6.86
N GLN A 183 1.90 -7.91 6.67
CA GLN A 183 1.46 -7.44 5.36
C GLN A 183 2.46 -6.44 4.77
N PRO A 184 3.22 -6.83 3.71
CA PRO A 184 4.07 -5.89 2.99
C PRO A 184 3.23 -4.84 2.27
N PRO A 185 3.79 -3.64 1.98
CA PRO A 185 3.08 -2.58 1.29
C PRO A 185 2.68 -3.02 -0.12
N ILE A 186 1.42 -2.80 -0.47
CA ILE A 186 0.90 -3.04 -1.82
C ILE A 186 1.47 -1.95 -2.74
N ARG A 187 2.20 -2.35 -3.76
CA ARG A 187 2.73 -1.43 -4.76
C ARG A 187 1.62 -1.00 -5.72
N THR A 188 1.43 0.30 -5.85
CA THR A 188 0.52 0.89 -6.85
C THR A 188 1.00 0.55 -8.27
N GLU A 189 0.06 0.21 -9.16
CA GLU A 189 0.33 -0.08 -10.56
C GLU A 189 1.00 1.10 -11.26
N LEU A 190 1.72 0.80 -12.35
CA LEU A 190 2.29 1.83 -13.21
C LEU A 190 1.17 2.58 -13.93
N PRO A 191 1.17 3.92 -13.95
CA PRO A 191 0.26 4.68 -14.78
C PRO A 191 0.48 4.30 -16.25
N ARG A 192 -0.60 4.22 -17.03
CA ARG A 192 -0.52 3.91 -18.45
C ARG A 192 0.22 5.02 -19.18
N ALA A 193 1.16 4.63 -20.04
CA ALA A 193 1.86 5.59 -20.88
C ALA A 193 0.87 6.29 -21.82
N PRO A 194 0.96 7.61 -22.02
CA PRO A 194 0.08 8.34 -22.90
C PRO A 194 0.31 7.91 -24.36
N ILE A 195 -0.78 7.71 -25.08
CA ILE A 195 -0.74 7.50 -26.53
C ILE A 195 -0.53 8.88 -27.15
N GLN A 196 0.56 9.05 -27.88
CA GLN A 196 0.82 10.29 -28.59
C GLN A 196 -0.14 10.42 -29.78
N LEU A 197 -0.71 11.60 -29.94
CA LEU A 197 -1.54 11.94 -31.08
C LEU A 197 -0.65 12.11 -32.30
N ASP A 198 -1.01 11.44 -33.40
CA ASP A 198 -0.30 11.58 -34.65
C ASP A 198 -0.46 13.00 -35.22
N ALA A 199 0.57 13.45 -35.90
CA ALA A 199 0.50 14.73 -36.60
C ALA A 199 -0.55 14.65 -37.72
N PRO A 200 -1.47 15.62 -37.81
CA PRO A 200 -2.45 15.62 -38.88
C PRO A 200 -1.75 15.67 -40.24
N ALA A 201 -2.21 14.81 -41.17
CA ALA A 201 -1.66 14.77 -42.52
C ALA A 201 -2.03 16.05 -43.30
N TYR A 202 -1.07 16.62 -44.00
CA TYR A 202 -1.34 17.76 -44.87
C TYR A 202 -2.01 17.29 -46.19
N GLN A 203 -3.26 17.71 -46.41
CA GLN A 203 -4.05 17.33 -47.59
C GLN A 203 -4.02 18.37 -48.71
N GLY A 204 -3.05 19.31 -48.71
CA GLY A 204 -3.05 20.47 -49.61
C GLY A 204 -2.72 20.18 -51.05
N GLY A 205 -1.78 19.27 -51.35
CA GLY A 205 -1.26 19.09 -52.72
C GLY A 205 -2.26 18.57 -53.72
N GLY A 206 -3.08 17.56 -53.38
CA GLY A 206 -4.09 16.99 -54.27
C GLY A 206 -5.30 17.92 -54.46
N MET A 207 -5.73 18.60 -53.40
CA MET A 207 -6.84 19.54 -53.48
C MET A 207 -6.48 20.83 -54.21
N PHE A 208 -5.23 21.28 -54.13
CA PHE A 208 -4.75 22.44 -54.89
C PHE A 208 -4.84 22.18 -56.41
N ALA A 209 -4.44 20.98 -56.85
CA ALA A 209 -4.56 20.56 -58.24
C ALA A 209 -6.05 20.51 -58.71
N MET A 210 -6.94 19.98 -57.85
CA MET A 210 -8.37 19.95 -58.14
C MET A 210 -9.01 21.36 -58.15
N ASP A 211 -8.65 22.25 -57.24
CA ASP A 211 -9.13 23.64 -57.18
C ASP A 211 -8.65 24.41 -58.45
N MET A 212 -7.42 24.19 -58.90
CA MET A 212 -6.89 24.77 -60.14
C MET A 212 -7.65 24.23 -61.38
N LEU A 213 -7.87 22.92 -61.48
CA LEU A 213 -8.63 22.31 -62.58
C LEU A 213 -10.09 22.74 -62.58
N GLY A 214 -10.74 22.74 -61.39
CA GLY A 214 -12.13 23.18 -61.23
C GLY A 214 -12.31 24.65 -61.58
N GLY A 215 -11.35 25.51 -61.16
CA GLY A 215 -11.33 26.91 -61.52
C GLY A 215 -11.17 27.14 -63.05
N ALA A 216 -10.32 26.34 -63.70
CA ALA A 216 -10.14 26.40 -65.15
C ALA A 216 -11.43 26.00 -65.87
N VAL A 217 -12.08 24.89 -65.46
CA VAL A 217 -13.33 24.40 -66.07
C VAL A 217 -14.46 25.43 -65.91
N SER A 218 -14.58 26.03 -64.72
CA SER A 218 -15.60 27.09 -64.48
C SER A 218 -15.35 28.36 -65.28
N ALA A 219 -14.10 28.76 -65.47
CA ALA A 219 -13.73 29.90 -66.29
C ALA A 219 -14.05 29.65 -67.76
N PHE A 220 -13.81 28.46 -68.28
CA PHE A 220 -14.21 28.07 -69.63
C PHE A 220 -15.74 28.00 -69.78
N GLY A 221 -16.45 27.48 -68.80
CA GLY A 221 -17.91 27.41 -68.77
C GLY A 221 -18.57 28.80 -68.76
N ALA A 222 -18.07 29.73 -67.95
CA ALA A 222 -18.58 31.11 -67.88
C ALA A 222 -18.30 31.89 -69.16
N GLY A 223 -17.12 31.69 -69.78
CA GLY A 223 -16.79 32.28 -71.07
C GLY A 223 -17.71 31.80 -72.22
N TYR A 224 -18.08 30.52 -72.20
CA TYR A 224 -19.01 29.94 -73.18
C TYR A 224 -20.44 30.45 -72.99
N ALA A 225 -20.94 30.59 -71.80
CA ALA A 225 -22.26 31.15 -71.47
C ALA A 225 -22.35 32.65 -71.76
N GLY A 226 -21.33 33.44 -71.45
CA GLY A 226 -21.27 34.87 -71.79
C GLY A 226 -21.21 35.12 -73.30
N GLY A 227 -20.52 34.26 -74.03
CA GLY A 227 -20.50 34.32 -75.52
C GLY A 227 -21.85 34.06 -76.19
N GLN A 228 -22.67 33.18 -75.61
CA GLN A 228 -24.03 32.93 -76.10
C GLN A 228 -25.00 34.08 -75.75
N GLN A 229 -24.90 34.70 -74.56
CA GLN A 229 -25.71 35.86 -74.22
C GLN A 229 -25.42 37.09 -75.10
N ASN A 230 -24.14 37.34 -75.41
CA ASN A 230 -23.78 38.43 -76.31
C ASN A 230 -24.24 38.17 -77.75
N ARG A 231 -24.33 36.91 -78.22
CA ARG A 231 -24.93 36.56 -79.50
C ARG A 231 -26.46 36.80 -79.54
N ALA A 232 -27.13 36.42 -78.46
CA ALA A 232 -28.57 36.63 -78.36
C ALA A 232 -28.92 38.13 -78.30
N LEU A 233 -28.12 38.98 -77.69
CA LEU A 233 -28.30 40.45 -77.65
C LEU A 233 -28.01 41.08 -79.04
N LYS A 234 -27.00 40.62 -79.80
CA LYS A 234 -26.73 41.11 -81.11
C LYS A 234 -27.80 40.71 -82.18
N MET A 235 -28.48 39.58 -81.99
CA MET A 235 -29.60 39.16 -82.80
C MET A 235 -30.88 39.92 -82.54
N ARG A 236 -30.99 40.48 -81.28
CA ARG A 236 -32.21 41.24 -80.88
C ARG A 236 -32.21 42.70 -81.26
N ASN A 237 -31.03 43.28 -81.60
CA ASN A 237 -30.88 44.63 -82.14
C ASN A 237 -29.98 44.64 -83.36
N PRO A 238 -30.51 44.36 -84.59
CA PRO A 238 -29.74 44.36 -85.81
C PRO A 238 -29.42 45.76 -86.35
N THR A 239 -29.88 46.85 -85.65
CA THR A 239 -29.64 48.24 -86.06
C THR A 239 -29.10 49.06 -84.92
N ALA A 240 -27.80 48.95 -84.66
CA ALA A 240 -26.98 49.98 -84.04
C ALA A 240 -25.52 49.76 -84.53
#